data_265067984dd4447aa3eea04d791815ae
#
_entry.id   265067984dd4447aa3eea04d791815ae
#
_cell.length_a   1.000
_cell.length_b   1.000
_cell.length_c   1.000
_cell.angle_alpha   90.00
_cell.angle_beta   90.00
_cell.angle_gamma   90.00
#
_symmetry.space_group_name_H-M   'P 1'
#
loop_
_entity.id
_entity.type
_entity.pdbx_description
1 polymer ?
#
loop_
_entity_poly.entity_id
_entity_poly.type
_entity_poly.pdbx_seq_one_letter_code
_entity_poly.pdbx_strand_id
1 'polypeptide(L)'
;MTDIKNLNDNFRKSFNGGKVLLTTGINAKRQEEVAEILNQVRCFNNFTKANDPYNEHDFGSFDYNGEKILWKIDYYDKNYRYLSENPSNPEVTNRVMTIMLASEY
;
A
#
# COMPACT_ATOMS: atom_id res chain seq x y z
N MET A 1 21.69 6.10 3.27
CA MET A 1 20.88 5.42 2.25
C MET A 1 19.50 5.11 2.80
N THR A 2 18.47 5.48 2.06
CA THR A 2 17.09 5.23 2.48
C THR A 2 16.73 3.79 2.10
N ASP A 3 16.25 3.00 3.02
CA ASP A 3 15.82 1.66 2.70
C ASP A 3 14.37 1.62 2.23
N ILE A 4 14.00 0.51 1.59
CA ILE A 4 12.67 0.32 1.02
C ILE A 4 11.58 0.41 2.10
N LYS A 5 11.83 -0.20 3.26
CA LYS A 5 10.87 -0.19 4.36
C LYS A 5 10.53 1.23 4.81
N ASN A 6 11.54 2.08 4.98
CA ASN A 6 11.31 3.45 5.43
C ASN A 6 10.56 4.27 4.38
N LEU A 7 10.89 4.08 3.10
CA LEU A 7 10.16 4.74 2.02
C LEU A 7 8.68 4.30 2.00
N ASN A 8 8.43 3.02 2.17
CA ASN A 8 7.07 2.49 2.18
C ASN A 8 6.30 2.96 3.41
N ASP A 9 6.92 2.96 4.59
CA ASP A 9 6.27 3.45 5.81
C ASP A 9 5.90 4.93 5.67
N ASN A 10 6.81 5.76 5.17
CA ASN A 10 6.56 7.18 4.99
C ASN A 10 5.42 7.41 3.98
N PHE A 11 5.42 6.66 2.88
CA PHE A 11 4.35 6.76 1.88
C PHE A 11 3.01 6.32 2.47
N ARG A 12 2.96 5.18 3.15
CA ARG A 12 1.69 4.67 3.71
C ARG A 12 1.13 5.61 4.77
N LYS A 13 1.97 6.14 5.62
CA LYS A 13 1.51 7.00 6.73
C LYS A 13 1.02 8.36 6.28
N SER A 14 1.56 8.88 5.18
CA SER A 14 1.25 10.23 4.71
C SER A 14 0.46 10.27 3.41
N PHE A 15 0.48 9.19 2.63
CA PHE A 15 0.00 9.10 1.25
C PHE A 15 0.77 10.04 0.30
N ASN A 16 1.92 10.56 0.75
CA ASN A 16 2.85 11.32 -0.08
C ASN A 16 3.99 10.43 -0.55
N GLY A 17 4.46 10.64 -1.77
CA GLY A 17 5.58 9.87 -2.31
C GLY A 17 5.17 8.79 -3.30
N GLY A 18 3.92 8.79 -3.74
CA GLY A 18 3.42 7.83 -4.72
C GLY A 18 1.96 8.05 -5.03
N LYS A 19 1.37 7.11 -5.74
CA LYS A 19 -0.07 7.12 -6.06
C LYS A 19 -0.80 6.15 -5.15
N VAL A 20 -2.01 6.54 -4.72
CA VAL A 20 -2.91 5.67 -3.96
C VAL A 20 -4.13 5.39 -4.82
N LEU A 21 -4.38 4.11 -5.09
CA LEU A 21 -5.50 3.66 -5.90
C LEU A 21 -6.48 2.88 -5.02
N LEU A 22 -7.75 3.18 -5.19
CA LEU A 22 -8.84 2.46 -4.52
C LEU A 22 -9.59 1.65 -5.59
N THR A 23 -9.80 0.37 -5.33
CA THR A 23 -10.56 -0.48 -6.26
C THR A 23 -12.04 -0.11 -6.24
N THR A 24 -12.77 -0.63 -7.20
CA THR A 24 -14.22 -0.41 -7.30
C THR A 24 -14.94 -0.81 -6.01
N GLY A 25 -14.56 -1.94 -5.40
CA GLY A 25 -15.19 -2.40 -4.16
C GLY A 25 -14.98 -1.46 -2.99
N ILE A 26 -13.80 -0.83 -2.91
CA ILE A 26 -13.54 0.17 -1.87
C ILE A 26 -14.29 1.47 -2.18
N ASN A 27 -14.22 1.93 -3.43
CA ASN A 27 -14.91 3.19 -3.83
C ASN A 27 -16.42 3.11 -3.73
N ALA A 28 -16.99 1.91 -3.76
CA ALA A 28 -18.44 1.74 -3.63
C ALA A 28 -18.96 1.93 -2.20
N LYS A 29 -18.07 1.98 -1.22
CA LYS A 29 -18.44 2.16 0.17
C LYS A 29 -18.77 3.62 0.45
N ARG A 30 -19.46 3.87 1.58
CA ARG A 30 -19.78 5.24 2.01
C ARG A 30 -18.48 5.98 2.32
N GLN A 31 -18.49 7.30 2.17
CA GLN A 31 -17.31 8.14 2.40
C GLN A 31 -16.71 7.94 3.78
N GLU A 32 -17.53 7.85 4.82
CA GLU A 32 -17.03 7.65 6.18
C GLU A 32 -16.39 6.28 6.36
N GLU A 33 -16.87 5.26 5.65
CA GLU A 33 -16.23 3.94 5.68
C GLU A 33 -14.89 3.95 4.96
N VAL A 34 -14.82 4.62 3.80
CA VAL A 34 -13.56 4.77 3.08
C VAL A 34 -12.55 5.48 3.96
N ALA A 35 -12.96 6.58 4.63
CA ALA A 35 -12.08 7.33 5.51
C ALA A 35 -11.51 6.45 6.65
N GLU A 36 -12.36 5.59 7.23
CA GLU A 36 -11.92 4.68 8.29
C GLU A 36 -10.93 3.65 7.77
N ILE A 37 -11.19 3.09 6.58
CA ILE A 37 -10.29 2.13 5.93
C ILE A 37 -8.94 2.78 5.66
N LEU A 38 -8.94 3.99 5.08
CA LEU A 38 -7.69 4.71 4.81
C LEU A 38 -6.91 4.97 6.10
N ASN A 39 -7.60 5.29 7.18
CA ASN A 39 -6.94 5.51 8.46
C ASN A 39 -6.31 4.23 9.00
N GLN A 40 -6.99 3.09 8.85
CA GLN A 40 -6.42 1.81 9.27
C GLN A 40 -5.19 1.42 8.45
N VAL A 41 -5.18 1.76 7.16
CA VAL A 41 -3.99 1.55 6.31
C VAL A 41 -2.82 2.39 6.83
N ARG A 42 -3.06 3.68 7.13
CA ARG A 42 -2.00 4.56 7.65
C ARG A 42 -1.44 4.06 8.97
N CYS A 43 -2.28 3.53 9.83
CA CYS A 43 -1.90 3.09 11.17
C CYS A 43 -1.46 1.63 11.24
N PHE A 44 -1.46 0.93 10.12
CA PHE A 44 -1.12 -0.48 10.08
C PHE A 44 0.31 -0.72 10.57
N ASN A 45 0.48 -1.68 11.48
CA ASN A 45 1.81 -2.00 12.03
C ASN A 45 1.98 -3.50 12.32
N ASN A 46 1.05 -4.33 11.90
CA ASN A 46 1.09 -5.76 12.18
C ASN A 46 1.90 -6.51 11.12
N PHE A 47 3.20 -6.25 11.07
CA PHE A 47 4.10 -6.90 10.13
C PHE A 47 4.73 -8.13 10.77
N THR A 48 4.63 -9.27 10.07
CA THR A 48 5.15 -10.55 10.53
C THR A 48 5.97 -11.18 9.39
N LYS A 49 6.68 -12.26 9.69
CA LYS A 49 7.42 -12.98 8.65
C LYS A 49 6.48 -13.59 7.60
N ALA A 50 5.24 -13.90 7.99
CA ALA A 50 4.26 -14.49 7.09
C ALA A 50 3.75 -13.49 6.04
N ASN A 51 3.49 -12.23 6.44
CA ASN A 51 2.96 -11.22 5.53
C ASN A 51 4.04 -10.28 4.99
N ASP A 52 5.23 -10.29 5.58
CA ASP A 52 6.32 -9.38 5.22
C ASP A 52 7.67 -10.11 5.25
N PRO A 53 7.85 -11.15 4.39
CA PRO A 53 9.03 -12.00 4.47
C PRO A 53 10.35 -11.27 4.19
N TYR A 54 10.30 -10.17 3.43
CA TYR A 54 11.50 -9.40 3.07
C TYR A 54 11.67 -8.13 3.89
N ASN A 55 10.80 -7.92 4.87
CA ASN A 55 10.85 -6.75 5.76
C ASN A 55 10.81 -5.42 4.98
N GLU A 56 9.94 -5.36 3.96
CA GLU A 56 9.77 -4.16 3.15
C GLU A 56 8.58 -3.30 3.56
N HIS A 57 7.67 -3.85 4.36
CA HIS A 57 6.41 -3.18 4.73
C HIS A 57 5.60 -2.75 3.51
N ASP A 58 5.45 -3.67 2.54
CA ASP A 58 4.79 -3.41 1.26
C ASP A 58 3.43 -4.07 1.12
N PHE A 59 2.95 -4.75 2.15
CA PHE A 59 1.69 -5.48 2.11
C PHE A 59 1.11 -5.61 3.51
N GLY A 60 -0.22 -5.54 3.60
CA GLY A 60 -0.91 -5.83 4.84
C GLY A 60 -2.38 -6.14 4.59
N SER A 61 -3.02 -6.73 5.59
CA SER A 61 -4.45 -7.01 5.55
C SER A 61 -5.07 -6.78 6.92
N PHE A 62 -6.35 -6.44 6.93
CA PHE A 62 -7.12 -6.28 8.16
C PHE A 62 -8.59 -6.50 7.86
N ASP A 63 -9.37 -6.75 8.89
CA ASP A 63 -10.82 -6.93 8.75
C ASP A 63 -11.52 -5.62 9.06
N TYR A 64 -12.50 -5.28 8.23
CA TYR A 64 -13.34 -4.10 8.40
C TYR A 64 -14.79 -4.48 8.15
N ASN A 65 -15.62 -4.40 9.18
CA ASN A 65 -17.07 -4.73 9.09
C ASN A 65 -17.33 -6.09 8.43
N GLY A 66 -16.53 -7.10 8.79
CA GLY A 66 -16.70 -8.45 8.30
C GLY A 66 -16.09 -8.73 6.94
N GLU A 67 -15.45 -7.75 6.32
CA GLU A 67 -14.75 -7.92 5.05
C GLU A 67 -13.25 -7.80 5.25
N LYS A 68 -12.48 -8.63 4.54
CA LYS A 68 -11.02 -8.52 4.57
C LYS A 68 -10.56 -7.49 3.54
N ILE A 69 -9.80 -6.53 4.03
CA ILE A 69 -9.22 -5.46 3.21
C ILE A 69 -7.73 -5.74 3.06
N LEU A 70 -7.21 -5.56 1.86
CA LEU A 70 -5.78 -5.67 1.55
C LEU A 70 -5.25 -4.34 1.08
N TRP A 71 -3.99 -4.07 1.38
CA TRP A 71 -3.25 -3.00 0.72
C TRP A 71 -1.90 -3.54 0.29
N LYS A 72 -1.42 -3.05 -0.85
CA LYS A 72 -0.10 -3.44 -1.37
C LYS A 72 0.56 -2.26 -2.03
N ILE A 73 1.89 -2.23 -1.98
CA ILE A 73 2.72 -1.22 -2.66
C ILE A 73 3.53 -1.92 -3.73
N ASP A 74 3.36 -1.44 -4.97
CA ASP A 74 4.15 -1.91 -6.11
C ASP A 74 5.15 -0.85 -6.52
N TYR A 75 6.26 -1.29 -7.08
CA TYR A 75 7.37 -0.42 -7.47
C TYR A 75 7.50 -0.44 -9.00
N TYR A 76 7.14 0.68 -9.63
CA TYR A 76 7.24 0.81 -11.09
C TYR A 76 8.37 1.73 -11.47
N ASP A 77 8.84 1.61 -12.73
CA ASP A 77 9.75 2.59 -13.28
C ASP A 77 9.03 3.92 -13.52
N LYS A 78 9.75 4.97 -13.92
CA LYS A 78 9.17 6.30 -14.08
C LYS A 78 8.15 6.38 -15.22
N ASN A 79 8.12 5.40 -16.10
CA ASN A 79 7.16 5.34 -17.20
C ASN A 79 5.96 4.43 -16.90
N TYR A 80 5.93 3.79 -15.72
CA TYR A 80 4.88 2.84 -15.31
C TYR A 80 4.76 1.64 -16.27
N ARG A 81 5.84 1.27 -16.94
CA ARG A 81 5.84 0.15 -17.89
C ARG A 81 6.39 -1.13 -17.30
N TYR A 82 7.42 -1.02 -16.47
CA TYR A 82 8.13 -2.15 -15.90
C TYR A 82 8.32 -1.93 -14.41
N LEU A 83 8.74 -2.98 -13.72
CA LEU A 83 9.13 -2.86 -12.32
C LEU A 83 10.38 -2.00 -12.20
N SER A 84 10.49 -1.28 -11.10
CA SER A 84 11.66 -0.45 -10.84
C SER A 84 12.91 -1.31 -10.70
N GLU A 85 14.02 -0.84 -11.25
CA GLU A 85 15.33 -1.47 -11.08
C GLU A 85 15.88 -1.30 -9.66
N ASN A 86 15.45 -0.25 -8.97
CA ASN A 86 15.97 0.03 -7.63
C ASN A 86 14.88 0.69 -6.76
N PRO A 87 14.04 -0.12 -6.12
CA PRO A 87 12.96 0.42 -5.26
C PRO A 87 13.43 1.27 -4.08
N SER A 88 14.72 1.21 -3.73
CA SER A 88 15.26 2.06 -2.67
C SER A 88 15.60 3.47 -3.16
N ASN A 89 15.54 3.71 -4.48
CA ASN A 89 15.83 5.02 -5.06
C ASN A 89 14.54 5.66 -5.57
N PRO A 90 14.01 6.69 -4.88
CA PRO A 90 12.76 7.34 -5.30
C PRO A 90 12.89 8.09 -6.62
N GLU A 91 14.10 8.42 -7.07
CA GLU A 91 14.30 9.10 -8.35
C GLU A 91 14.01 8.20 -9.54
N VAL A 92 14.12 6.89 -9.39
CA VAL A 92 13.87 5.92 -10.46
C VAL A 92 12.64 5.06 -10.20
N THR A 93 11.89 5.32 -9.13
CA THR A 93 10.78 4.49 -8.71
C THR A 93 9.51 5.30 -8.53
N ASN A 94 8.43 4.85 -9.16
CA ASN A 94 7.08 5.31 -8.85
C ASN A 94 6.41 4.25 -7.99
N ARG A 95 6.08 4.61 -6.75
CA ARG A 95 5.34 3.74 -5.85
C ARG A 95 3.85 3.89 -6.10
N VAL A 96 3.15 2.76 -6.13
CA VAL A 96 1.69 2.74 -6.26
C VAL A 96 1.13 1.84 -5.17
N MET A 97 0.30 2.39 -4.31
CA MET A 97 -0.39 1.61 -3.29
C MET A 97 -1.82 1.37 -3.75
N THR A 98 -2.23 0.11 -3.78
CA THR A 98 -3.60 -0.27 -4.10
C THR A 98 -4.27 -0.78 -2.84
N ILE A 99 -5.45 -0.23 -2.54
CA ILE A 99 -6.28 -0.67 -1.41
C ILE A 99 -7.50 -1.35 -2.03
N MET A 100 -7.77 -2.58 -1.61
CA MET A 100 -8.75 -3.44 -2.26
C MET A 100 -9.46 -4.35 -1.27
N LEU A 101 -10.61 -4.88 -1.68
CA LEU A 101 -11.21 -6.02 -0.99
C LEU A 101 -10.37 -7.26 -1.31
N ALA A 102 -10.28 -8.20 -0.36
CA ALA A 102 -9.55 -9.44 -0.61
C ALA A 102 -10.10 -10.19 -1.82
N SER A 103 -11.41 -10.08 -2.06
CA SER A 103 -12.07 -10.71 -3.21
C SER A 103 -11.67 -10.10 -4.55
N GLU A 104 -11.04 -8.94 -4.53
CA GLU A 104 -10.59 -8.26 -5.75
C GLU A 104 -9.12 -8.49 -6.07
N TYR A 105 -8.46 -9.25 -5.22
CA TYR A 105 -7.03 -9.51 -5.40
C TYR A 105 -6.81 -10.40 -6.62
#